data_c94b44abc0473a77306352d07093585b
#
_entry.id   c94b44abc0473a77306352d07093585b
#
_cell.length_a   1.000
_cell.length_b   1.000
_cell.length_c   1.000
_cell.angle_alpha   90.00
_cell.angle_beta   90.00
_cell.angle_gamma   90.00
#
_symmetry.space_group_name_H-M   'P 1'
#
loop_
_entity.id
_entity.type
_entity.pdbx_description
1 polymer ?
#
loop_
_entity_poly.entity_id
_entity_poly.type
_entity_poly.pdbx_seq_one_letter_code
_entity_poly.pdbx_strand_id
1 'polypeptide(L)'
;VVAAPGGRLIGVAPSKTVDPAELRASLIAVSAWLDDPTVPKPARAELAAAVRLSARTLEQTAPGSSVEVRVPPFVAVQCIVGPRHTRGTPPNVVECDPRTWLLLVTGRTEFADAVQGAGVTASGGRAGEVAHWLPLVRV
;
A
#
# COMPACT_ATOMS: atom_id res chain seq x y z
N VAL A 1 18.65 21.04 -10.14
CA VAL A 1 18.26 21.11 -9.95
C VAL A 1 18.07 21.51 -9.69
N VAL A 2 18.22 21.47 -9.49
CA VAL A 2 17.86 21.67 -9.24
C VAL A 2 17.87 22.10 -8.83
N ALA A 3 18.05 22.06 -8.59
CA ALA A 3 17.88 22.31 -8.24
C ALA A 3 17.93 22.79 -7.91
N ALA A 4 18.15 22.91 -7.73
CA ALA A 4 18.06 23.12 -7.38
C ALA A 4 18.22 23.57 -7.18
N PRO A 5 18.28 23.75 -7.29
CA PRO A 5 18.33 23.81 -6.85
C PRO A 5 18.30 23.88 -6.43
N GLY A 6 18.30 23.71 -6.36
CA GLY A 6 18.08 23.29 -5.75
C GLY A 6 18.07 23.12 -5.24
N GLY A 7 18.05 23.08 -5.15
CA GLY A 7 17.90 22.50 -4.47
C GLY A 7 17.89 22.12 -3.93
N ARG A 8 18.12 21.81 -3.89
CA ARG A 8 18.09 21.08 -3.25
C ARG A 8 17.95 20.93 -2.06
N LEU A 9 17.48 20.77 -1.71
CA LEU A 9 17.16 20.65 -0.62
C LEU A 9 17.69 19.99 0.28
N ILE A 10 17.89 20.19 0.84
CA ILE A 10 18.14 19.58 1.70
C ILE A 10 17.39 18.88 2.45
N GLY A 11 17.39 18.44 3.04
CA GLY A 11 16.50 17.75 3.78
C GLY A 11 16.39 16.35 3.37
N VAL A 12 15.25 15.81 3.58
CA VAL A 12 14.99 14.43 3.22
C VAL A 12 14.90 14.32 1.71
N ALA A 13 15.66 13.42 1.14
CA ALA A 13 15.52 13.12 -0.27
C ALA A 13 14.11 12.60 -0.53
N PRO A 14 13.45 13.03 -1.61
CA PRO A 14 12.13 12.50 -1.94
C PRO A 14 12.22 10.98 -2.18
N SER A 15 11.17 10.28 -1.79
CA SER A 15 11.08 8.85 -2.05
C SER A 15 11.15 8.61 -3.53
N LYS A 16 11.92 7.60 -3.90
CA LYS A 16 12.06 7.21 -5.28
C LYS A 16 10.70 6.78 -5.83
N THR A 17 10.33 7.29 -6.99
CA THR A 17 9.10 6.86 -7.67
C THR A 17 9.20 5.37 -8.00
N VAL A 18 8.13 4.64 -7.71
CA VAL A 18 8.09 3.22 -8.01
C VAL A 18 8.03 3.02 -9.52
N ASP A 19 8.93 2.18 -10.04
CA ASP A 19 8.91 1.78 -11.44
C ASP A 19 7.72 0.85 -11.68
N PRO A 20 6.77 1.21 -12.58
CA PRO A 20 5.61 0.36 -12.85
C PRO A 20 5.97 -1.04 -13.32
N ALA A 21 7.06 -1.20 -14.06
CA ALA A 21 7.48 -2.52 -14.52
C ALA A 21 7.98 -3.37 -13.35
N GLU A 22 8.69 -2.76 -12.42
CA GLU A 22 9.17 -3.46 -11.23
C GLU A 22 8.00 -3.87 -10.33
N LEU A 23 7.05 -2.98 -10.14
CA LEU A 23 5.83 -3.28 -9.38
C LEU A 23 5.10 -4.47 -10.01
N ARG A 24 4.87 -4.41 -11.31
CA ARG A 24 4.16 -5.48 -12.01
C ARG A 24 4.88 -6.82 -11.90
N ALA A 25 6.20 -6.82 -12.08
CA ALA A 25 7.00 -8.04 -11.96
C ALA A 25 6.89 -8.64 -10.56
N SER A 26 6.93 -7.80 -9.52
CA SER A 26 6.81 -8.28 -8.14
C SER A 26 5.44 -8.89 -7.86
N LEU A 27 4.38 -8.34 -8.44
CA LEU A 27 3.03 -8.87 -8.28
C LEU A 27 2.85 -10.18 -9.06
N ILE A 28 3.40 -10.26 -10.26
CA ILE A 28 3.36 -11.49 -11.06
C ILE A 28 4.07 -12.62 -10.31
N ALA A 29 5.19 -12.33 -9.66
CA ALA A 29 5.96 -13.33 -8.93
C ALA A 29 5.15 -14.01 -7.80
N VAL A 30 4.16 -13.33 -7.24
CA VAL A 30 3.33 -13.88 -6.16
C VAL A 30 1.92 -14.27 -6.61
N SER A 31 1.59 -14.07 -7.89
CA SER A 31 0.23 -14.23 -8.37
C SER A 31 -0.31 -15.65 -8.26
N ALA A 32 0.53 -16.66 -8.50
CA ALA A 32 0.08 -18.05 -8.36
C ALA A 32 -0.41 -18.35 -6.95
N TRP A 33 0.30 -17.83 -5.94
CA TRP A 33 -0.11 -17.99 -4.55
C TRP A 33 -1.35 -17.17 -4.19
N LEU A 34 -1.52 -16.02 -4.84
CA LEU A 34 -2.75 -15.22 -4.65
C LEU A 34 -3.96 -15.95 -5.22
N ASP A 35 -3.79 -16.66 -6.33
CA ASP A 35 -4.88 -17.42 -6.95
C ASP A 35 -5.17 -18.72 -6.23
N ASP A 36 -4.14 -19.33 -5.62
CA ASP A 36 -4.27 -20.62 -4.95
C ASP A 36 -3.36 -20.66 -3.71
N PRO A 37 -3.95 -20.49 -2.50
CA PRO A 37 -3.14 -20.46 -1.27
C PRO A 37 -2.51 -21.80 -0.92
N THR A 38 -2.83 -22.88 -1.64
CA THR A 38 -2.24 -24.20 -1.39
C THR A 38 -0.89 -24.38 -2.08
N VAL A 39 -0.54 -23.54 -3.05
CA VAL A 39 0.81 -23.57 -3.63
C VAL A 39 1.82 -23.02 -2.60
N PRO A 40 3.12 -23.33 -2.77
CA PRO A 40 4.11 -22.84 -1.80
C PRO A 40 4.09 -21.32 -1.67
N LYS A 41 4.14 -20.86 -0.43
CA LYS A 41 4.18 -19.44 -0.12
C LYS A 41 5.45 -18.83 -0.72
N PRO A 42 5.37 -17.63 -1.31
CA PRO A 42 6.55 -16.95 -1.83
C PRO A 42 7.63 -16.76 -0.76
N ALA A 43 8.88 -16.68 -1.18
CA ALA A 43 9.96 -16.34 -0.29
C ALA A 43 9.69 -14.98 0.36
N ARG A 44 10.19 -14.81 1.59
CA ARG A 44 9.97 -13.58 2.34
C ARG A 44 10.38 -12.34 1.55
N ALA A 45 11.51 -12.40 0.83
CA ALA A 45 12.00 -11.26 0.05
C ALA A 45 11.06 -10.92 -1.11
N GLU A 46 10.49 -11.92 -1.78
CA GLU A 46 9.51 -11.69 -2.84
C GLU A 46 8.23 -11.08 -2.32
N LEU A 47 7.74 -11.60 -1.20
CA LEU A 47 6.54 -11.09 -0.57
C LEU A 47 6.75 -9.66 -0.08
N ALA A 48 7.89 -9.39 0.57
CA ALA A 48 8.24 -8.06 1.03
C ALA A 48 8.31 -7.06 -0.12
N ALA A 49 8.91 -7.44 -1.25
CA ALA A 49 9.01 -6.58 -2.41
C ALA A 49 7.63 -6.21 -2.95
N ALA A 50 6.74 -7.18 -3.14
CA ALA A 50 5.40 -6.93 -3.64
C ALA A 50 4.62 -6.01 -2.71
N VAL A 51 4.69 -6.25 -1.40
CA VAL A 51 3.97 -5.46 -0.41
C VAL A 51 4.51 -4.02 -0.37
N ARG A 52 5.84 -3.86 -0.29
CA ARG A 52 6.44 -2.53 -0.18
C ARG A 52 6.25 -1.70 -1.44
N LEU A 53 6.47 -2.29 -2.61
CA LEU A 53 6.31 -1.56 -3.88
C LEU A 53 4.86 -1.13 -4.07
N SER A 54 3.90 -1.99 -3.76
CA SER A 54 2.48 -1.65 -3.90
C SER A 54 2.04 -0.59 -2.89
N ALA A 55 2.47 -0.69 -1.64
CA ALA A 55 2.12 0.31 -0.64
C ALA A 55 2.71 1.69 -0.98
N ARG A 56 3.96 1.73 -1.46
CA ARG A 56 4.57 2.98 -1.90
C ARG A 56 3.89 3.55 -3.13
N THR A 57 3.38 2.70 -4.01
CA THR A 57 2.59 3.14 -5.16
C THR A 57 1.31 3.84 -4.69
N LEU A 58 0.62 3.27 -3.69
CA LEU A 58 -0.55 3.92 -3.12
C LEU A 58 -0.18 5.29 -2.52
N GLU A 59 0.91 5.35 -1.76
CA GLU A 59 1.38 6.59 -1.16
C GLU A 59 1.65 7.66 -2.22
N GLN A 60 2.24 7.27 -3.34
CA GLN A 60 2.58 8.19 -4.42
C GLN A 60 1.37 8.58 -5.26
N THR A 61 0.41 7.67 -5.41
CA THR A 61 -0.80 7.91 -6.20
C THR A 61 -1.81 8.74 -5.43
N ALA A 62 -1.90 8.53 -4.12
CA ALA A 62 -2.83 9.21 -3.24
C ALA A 62 -2.06 9.89 -2.10
N PRO A 63 -1.29 10.95 -2.41
CA PRO A 63 -0.47 11.58 -1.37
C PRO A 63 -1.31 12.25 -0.29
N GLY A 64 -0.79 12.26 0.93
CA GLY A 64 -1.45 12.85 2.07
C GLY A 64 -1.14 12.10 3.34
N SER A 65 -1.79 12.48 4.43
CA SER A 65 -1.55 11.85 5.73
C SER A 65 -2.83 11.71 6.55
N SER A 66 -3.98 11.62 5.88
CA SER A 66 -5.26 11.45 6.59
C SER A 66 -5.59 10.00 6.90
N VAL A 67 -4.98 9.05 6.19
CA VAL A 67 -5.19 7.62 6.40
C VAL A 67 -3.84 6.91 6.46
N GLU A 68 -3.66 6.04 7.44
CA GLU A 68 -2.50 5.17 7.51
C GLU A 68 -2.88 3.76 7.09
N VAL A 69 -2.10 3.17 6.19
CA VAL A 69 -2.26 1.77 5.77
C VAL A 69 -1.08 0.98 6.31
N ARG A 70 -1.38 -0.03 7.10
CA ARG A 70 -0.40 -0.90 7.75
C ARG A 70 -0.50 -2.32 7.22
N VAL A 71 0.62 -2.85 6.78
CA VAL A 71 0.71 -4.24 6.32
C VAL A 71 1.89 -4.89 7.06
N PRO A 72 1.69 -5.26 8.33
CA PRO A 72 2.78 -5.86 9.10
C PRO A 72 3.20 -7.21 8.52
N PRO A 73 4.45 -7.58 8.60
CA PRO A 73 5.55 -6.86 9.25
C PRO A 73 6.34 -5.97 8.27
N PHE A 74 5.83 -5.66 7.09
CA PHE A 74 6.64 -5.12 6.00
C PHE A 74 6.59 -3.61 5.86
N VAL A 75 5.44 -2.97 6.07
CA VAL A 75 5.31 -1.55 5.72
C VAL A 75 4.14 -0.88 6.43
N ALA A 76 4.27 0.42 6.63
CA ALA A 76 3.15 1.31 6.93
C ALA A 76 3.36 2.57 6.12
N VAL A 77 2.32 3.05 5.46
CA VAL A 77 2.36 4.28 4.68
C VAL A 77 1.20 5.19 5.06
N GLN A 78 1.39 6.49 4.88
CA GLN A 78 0.31 7.46 5.02
C GLN A 78 -0.11 7.89 3.63
N CYS A 79 -1.40 8.13 3.45
CA CYS A 79 -1.95 8.48 2.14
C CYS A 79 -3.22 9.28 2.31
N ILE A 80 -3.72 9.79 1.18
CA ILE A 80 -4.97 10.52 1.03
C ILE A 80 -4.91 11.90 1.68
N VAL A 81 -5.20 12.91 0.87
CA VAL A 81 -5.24 14.28 1.33
C VAL A 81 -6.43 14.49 2.27
N GLY A 82 -6.27 15.33 3.27
CA GLY A 82 -7.32 15.63 4.22
C GLY A 82 -6.82 16.55 5.30
N PRO A 83 -7.66 16.83 6.32
CA PRO A 83 -7.25 17.67 7.42
C PRO A 83 -6.00 17.15 8.08
N ARG A 84 -5.09 18.06 8.39
CA ARG A 84 -3.84 17.71 9.03
C ARG A 84 -4.10 17.27 10.45
N HIS A 85 -3.52 16.14 10.80
CA HIS A 85 -3.59 15.64 12.16
C HIS A 85 -2.29 15.97 12.87
N THR A 86 -2.38 16.66 13.99
CA THR A 86 -1.19 17.20 14.67
C THR A 86 -0.76 16.40 15.88
N ARG A 87 -1.45 15.32 16.20
CA ARG A 87 -1.12 14.52 17.38
C ARG A 87 -1.10 13.06 17.06
N GLY A 88 -0.01 12.43 17.45
CA GLY A 88 0.13 11.01 17.63
C GLY A 88 -0.46 10.13 16.55
N THR A 89 -1.42 9.32 16.93
CA THR A 89 -2.01 8.29 16.07
C THR A 89 -2.85 8.92 14.96
N PRO A 90 -2.69 8.48 13.70
CA PRO A 90 -3.56 8.90 12.63
C PRO A 90 -5.03 8.62 12.98
N PRO A 91 -5.96 9.51 12.57
CA PRO A 91 -7.38 9.32 12.89
C PRO A 91 -8.03 8.17 12.13
N ASN A 92 -7.42 7.72 11.03
CA ASN A 92 -7.96 6.68 10.19
C ASN A 92 -6.86 5.65 9.90
N VAL A 93 -7.15 4.38 10.14
CA VAL A 93 -6.18 3.32 9.98
C VAL A 93 -6.82 2.13 9.26
N VAL A 94 -6.11 1.63 8.26
CA VAL A 94 -6.42 0.37 7.58
C VAL A 94 -5.27 -0.57 7.85
N GLU A 95 -5.56 -1.74 8.41
CA GLU A 95 -4.53 -2.74 8.66
C GLU A 95 -4.96 -4.09 8.10
N CYS A 96 -4.03 -4.77 7.42
CA CYS A 96 -4.28 -6.11 6.90
C CYS A 96 -2.98 -6.89 6.81
N ASP A 97 -3.12 -8.21 6.67
CA ASP A 97 -1.98 -9.07 6.43
C ASP A 97 -1.47 -8.93 4.99
N PRO A 98 -0.25 -9.38 4.71
CA PRO A 98 0.33 -9.24 3.37
C PRO A 98 -0.50 -9.85 2.24
N ARG A 99 -1.04 -11.05 2.43
CA ARG A 99 -1.81 -11.70 1.37
C ARG A 99 -3.08 -10.93 1.07
N THR A 100 -3.83 -10.52 2.11
CA THR A 100 -5.05 -9.73 1.94
C THR A 100 -4.74 -8.43 1.23
N TRP A 101 -3.67 -7.74 1.61
CA TRP A 101 -3.27 -6.51 0.94
C TRP A 101 -3.04 -6.75 -0.56
N LEU A 102 -2.30 -7.80 -0.91
CA LEU A 102 -2.01 -8.09 -2.31
C LEU A 102 -3.25 -8.52 -3.10
N LEU A 103 -4.19 -9.21 -2.47
CA LEU A 103 -5.48 -9.52 -3.09
C LEU A 103 -6.24 -8.23 -3.44
N LEU A 104 -6.21 -7.24 -2.55
CA LEU A 104 -6.83 -5.94 -2.79
C LEU A 104 -6.11 -5.17 -3.90
N VAL A 105 -4.79 -5.13 -3.84
CA VAL A 105 -3.94 -4.41 -4.81
C VAL A 105 -4.18 -4.91 -6.23
N THR A 106 -4.37 -6.21 -6.39
CA THR A 106 -4.51 -6.84 -7.70
C THR A 106 -5.97 -7.00 -8.16
N GLY A 107 -6.90 -6.58 -7.31
CA GLY A 107 -8.33 -6.65 -7.65
C GLY A 107 -8.95 -8.04 -7.52
N ARG A 108 -8.27 -8.97 -6.87
CA ARG A 108 -8.82 -10.31 -6.61
C ARG A 108 -9.86 -10.31 -5.51
N THR A 109 -9.81 -9.32 -4.63
CA THR A 109 -10.78 -9.16 -3.54
C THR A 109 -11.17 -7.69 -3.46
N GLU A 110 -12.43 -7.42 -3.22
CA GLU A 110 -12.93 -6.07 -3.01
C GLU A 110 -12.73 -5.67 -1.55
N PHE A 111 -12.51 -4.37 -1.33
CA PHE A 111 -12.26 -3.85 0.02
C PHE A 111 -13.40 -4.19 0.99
N ALA A 112 -14.65 -3.99 0.57
CA ALA A 112 -15.80 -4.27 1.42
C ALA A 112 -15.86 -5.74 1.85
N ASP A 113 -15.54 -6.65 0.93
CA ASP A 113 -15.54 -8.09 1.24
C ASP A 113 -14.43 -8.44 2.23
N ALA A 114 -13.26 -7.83 2.08
CA ALA A 114 -12.15 -8.06 2.98
C ALA A 114 -12.44 -7.55 4.39
N VAL A 115 -13.13 -6.42 4.50
CA VAL A 115 -13.55 -5.88 5.81
C VAL A 115 -14.53 -6.84 6.48
N GLN A 116 -15.54 -7.33 5.74
CA GLN A 116 -16.51 -8.26 6.28
C GLN A 116 -15.89 -9.60 6.66
N GLY A 117 -14.93 -10.07 5.87
CA GLY A 117 -14.25 -11.34 6.12
C GLY A 117 -13.15 -11.25 7.18
N ALA A 118 -13.00 -10.11 7.84
CA ALA A 118 -11.99 -9.86 8.86
C ALA A 118 -10.55 -9.91 8.35
N GLY A 119 -10.33 -9.84 7.04
CA GLY A 119 -8.99 -9.72 6.46
C GLY A 119 -8.45 -8.30 6.60
N VAL A 120 -9.32 -7.33 6.73
CA VAL A 120 -8.98 -5.91 6.91
C VAL A 120 -9.64 -5.38 8.17
N THR A 121 -8.85 -4.69 8.98
CA THR A 121 -9.36 -3.92 10.10
C THR A 121 -9.31 -2.44 9.71
N ALA A 122 -10.45 -1.79 9.70
CA ALA A 122 -10.55 -0.38 9.32
C ALA A 122 -11.16 0.41 10.47
N SER A 123 -10.48 1.48 10.89
CA SER A 123 -10.97 2.35 11.95
C SER A 123 -10.87 3.80 11.52
N GLY A 124 -11.84 4.61 11.95
CA GLY A 124 -11.94 6.02 11.57
C GLY A 124 -12.86 6.23 10.39
N GLY A 125 -13.50 7.40 10.33
CA GLY A 125 -14.54 7.69 9.36
C GLY A 125 -14.09 7.71 7.90
N ARG A 126 -12.80 7.91 7.66
CA ARG A 126 -12.25 7.99 6.29
C ARG A 126 -11.45 6.77 5.88
N ALA A 127 -11.30 5.77 6.75
CA ALA A 127 -10.50 4.58 6.42
C ALA A 127 -10.99 3.91 5.13
N GLY A 128 -12.30 3.87 4.92
CA GLY A 128 -12.90 3.26 3.72
C GLY A 128 -12.56 3.97 2.41
N GLU A 129 -12.02 5.19 2.46
CA GLU A 129 -11.64 5.91 1.23
C GLU A 129 -10.51 5.23 0.49
N VAL A 130 -9.75 4.36 1.16
CA VAL A 130 -8.70 3.57 0.50
C VAL A 130 -9.29 2.75 -0.66
N ALA A 131 -10.54 2.33 -0.54
CA ALA A 131 -11.19 1.54 -1.59
C ALA A 131 -11.24 2.25 -2.95
N HIS A 132 -11.28 3.58 -2.97
CA HIS A 132 -11.30 4.36 -4.21
C HIS A 132 -10.02 4.20 -5.03
N TRP A 133 -8.93 3.82 -4.38
CA TRP A 133 -7.61 3.74 -5.01
C TRP A 133 -7.24 2.31 -5.40
N LEU A 134 -8.11 1.35 -5.09
CA LEU A 134 -7.89 -0.06 -5.36
C LEU A 134 -8.80 -0.56 -6.47
N PRO A 135 -8.36 -1.48 -7.31
CA PRO A 135 -7.01 -2.08 -7.33
C PRO A 135 -5.98 -1.11 -7.91
N LEU A 136 -4.70 -1.36 -7.58
CA LEU A 136 -3.61 -0.56 -8.14
C LEU A 136 -3.14 -1.10 -9.49
N VAL A 137 -3.00 -2.42 -9.60
CA VAL A 137 -2.54 -3.08 -10.83
C VAL A 137 -3.19 -4.46 -10.92
N ARG A 138 -3.87 -4.71 -12.01
CA ARG A 138 -4.40 -6.05 -12.28
C ARG A 138 -3.35 -6.89 -13.01
N VAL A 139 -3.05 -8.02 -12.45
CA VAL A 139 -2.11 -8.98 -13.05
C VAL A 139 -2.70 -10.38 -13.08
#